data_1b2169cfc684aa3bd62fd819d13e6bec
#
_entry.id   1b2169cfc684aa3bd62fd819d13e6bec
#
_cell.length_a   1.000
_cell.length_b   1.000
_cell.length_c   1.000
_cell.angle_alpha   90.00
_cell.angle_beta   90.00
_cell.angle_gamma   90.00
#
_symmetry.space_group_name_H-M   'P 1'
#
loop_
_entity.id
_entity.type
_entity.pdbx_description
1 polymer ?
#
loop_
_entity_poly.entity_id
_entity_poly.type
_entity_poly.pdbx_seq_one_letter_code
_entity_poly.pdbx_strand_id
1 'polypeptide(L)'
;MKLIVSLIILNLGYPLTLESTLFAENFKKPLFLCPHPSEKNIFFVVEQGGLIWKIKNKVKSNKPFINLKSKVHKPIIPGDERGLLGLALPPNFSETKIIYVNYVNKKDETIISRINTSVFSEEILIQFKQPYFNHNGGMMAFGPDGYLYIGVGDGGSAGDPLGNAQNLTNFFGSILRIDVSANSGYKI
;
A
#
# COMPACT_ATOMS: atom_id res chain seq x y z
N MET A 1 15.43 -27.52 -54.67
CA MET A 1 16.28 -26.47 -54.13
C MET A 1 15.41 -25.64 -53.17
N LYS A 2 15.53 -25.87 -51.86
CA LYS A 2 14.75 -25.11 -50.86
C LYS A 2 15.55 -23.87 -50.46
N LEU A 3 14.97 -22.69 -50.73
CA LEU A 3 15.53 -21.40 -50.32
C LEU A 3 15.28 -21.21 -48.82
N ILE A 4 16.33 -21.31 -48.03
CA ILE A 4 16.28 -20.96 -46.59
C ILE A 4 16.58 -19.47 -46.51
N VAL A 5 15.56 -18.66 -46.22
CA VAL A 5 15.72 -17.25 -45.87
C VAL A 5 16.01 -17.19 -44.36
N SER A 6 17.30 -17.04 -44.01
CA SER A 6 17.69 -16.73 -42.63
C SER A 6 17.40 -15.24 -42.37
N LEU A 7 16.35 -14.97 -41.58
CA LEU A 7 16.08 -13.64 -41.05
C LEU A 7 17.10 -13.34 -39.96
N ILE A 8 18.17 -12.59 -40.27
CA ILE A 8 19.08 -12.06 -39.26
C ILE A 8 18.36 -10.86 -38.62
N ILE A 9 17.78 -11.05 -37.44
CA ILE A 9 17.31 -9.96 -36.60
C ILE A 9 18.56 -9.34 -35.98
N LEU A 10 19.08 -8.27 -36.59
CA LEU A 10 20.06 -7.39 -35.96
C LEU A 10 19.33 -6.69 -34.80
N ASN A 11 19.51 -7.25 -33.61
CA ASN A 11 19.12 -6.57 -32.38
C ASN A 11 20.10 -5.41 -32.18
N LEU A 12 19.84 -4.26 -32.76
CA LEU A 12 20.51 -3.02 -32.44
C LEU A 12 20.08 -2.64 -31.03
N GLY A 13 20.73 -3.25 -30.04
CA GLY A 13 20.57 -2.92 -28.63
C GLY A 13 21.07 -1.50 -28.41
N TYR A 14 20.19 -0.53 -28.54
CA TYR A 14 20.45 0.76 -27.94
C TYR A 14 20.57 0.53 -26.44
N PRO A 15 21.66 0.96 -25.80
CA PRO A 15 21.76 0.87 -24.36
C PRO A 15 20.59 1.65 -23.75
N LEU A 16 19.72 0.97 -22.98
CA LEU A 16 18.66 1.63 -22.25
C LEU A 16 19.32 2.51 -21.19
N THR A 17 19.37 3.81 -21.45
CA THR A 17 19.86 4.78 -20.46
C THR A 17 18.70 5.11 -19.52
N LEU A 18 18.86 4.70 -18.25
CA LEU A 18 17.93 5.08 -17.19
C LEU A 18 18.40 6.39 -16.56
N GLU A 19 17.56 7.40 -16.64
CA GLU A 19 17.77 8.66 -15.94
C GLU A 19 16.79 8.75 -14.77
N SER A 20 17.29 9.20 -13.61
CA SER A 20 16.47 9.46 -12.44
C SER A 20 16.52 10.93 -12.07
N THR A 21 15.38 11.52 -11.73
CA THR A 21 15.31 12.90 -11.24
C THR A 21 14.66 12.92 -9.87
N LEU A 22 15.14 13.81 -9.00
CA LEU A 22 14.53 14.01 -7.70
C LEU A 22 13.10 14.53 -7.87
N PHE A 23 12.13 13.80 -7.32
CA PHE A 23 10.72 14.17 -7.40
C PHE A 23 10.29 15.00 -6.19
N ALA A 24 10.61 14.54 -4.98
CA ALA A 24 10.34 15.21 -3.71
C ALA A 24 11.23 14.62 -2.61
N GLU A 25 11.46 15.37 -1.53
CA GLU A 25 12.39 15.02 -0.46
C GLU A 25 11.85 15.29 0.94
N ASN A 26 12.69 15.04 1.96
CA ASN A 26 12.40 15.30 3.38
C ASN A 26 11.30 14.39 3.96
N PHE A 27 11.33 13.09 3.60
CA PHE A 27 10.50 12.05 4.17
C PHE A 27 11.28 11.15 5.13
N LYS A 28 10.58 10.61 6.15
CA LYS A 28 11.14 9.66 7.12
C LYS A 28 10.62 8.25 6.86
N LYS A 29 11.49 7.35 6.39
CA LYS A 29 11.11 5.97 6.04
C LYS A 29 9.87 5.93 5.12
N PRO A 30 9.92 6.56 3.92
CA PRO A 30 8.82 6.50 2.97
C PRO A 30 8.70 5.08 2.41
N LEU A 31 7.49 4.53 2.40
CA LEU A 31 7.21 3.18 1.91
C LEU A 31 6.43 3.17 0.61
N PHE A 32 5.56 4.15 0.40
CA PHE A 32 4.63 4.13 -0.72
C PHE A 32 4.33 5.53 -1.25
N LEU A 33 4.23 5.64 -2.56
CA LEU A 33 3.77 6.84 -3.27
C LEU A 33 2.45 6.52 -3.96
N CYS A 34 1.37 7.16 -3.54
CA CYS A 34 0.03 6.99 -4.10
C CYS A 34 -0.36 8.21 -4.92
N PRO A 35 -0.68 8.07 -6.23
CA PRO A 35 -1.20 9.18 -7.03
C PRO A 35 -2.64 9.51 -6.63
N HIS A 36 -3.01 10.79 -6.76
CA HIS A 36 -4.41 11.19 -6.67
C HIS A 36 -5.18 10.66 -7.90
N PRO A 37 -6.37 10.06 -7.74
CA PRO A 37 -7.04 9.39 -8.85
C PRO A 37 -7.46 10.31 -10.01
N SER A 38 -7.68 11.60 -9.77
CA SER A 38 -8.13 12.56 -10.79
C SER A 38 -7.18 13.75 -10.99
N GLU A 39 -6.32 14.10 -10.05
CA GLU A 39 -5.41 15.24 -10.13
C GLU A 39 -3.97 14.81 -10.38
N LYS A 40 -3.48 14.92 -11.63
CA LYS A 40 -2.17 14.39 -12.08
C LYS A 40 -0.94 14.94 -11.34
N ASN A 41 -1.03 16.09 -10.71
CA ASN A 41 0.07 16.75 -10.00
C ASN A 41 -0.01 16.62 -8.47
N ILE A 42 -0.93 15.78 -7.98
CA ILE A 42 -1.08 15.48 -6.56
C ILE A 42 -0.75 14.03 -6.28
N PHE A 43 0.08 13.83 -5.25
CA PHE A 43 0.49 12.53 -4.75
C PHE A 43 0.45 12.51 -3.23
N PHE A 44 0.42 11.30 -2.67
CA PHE A 44 0.51 11.08 -1.23
C PHE A 44 1.67 10.14 -0.93
N VAL A 45 2.51 10.52 0.02
CA VAL A 45 3.63 9.69 0.50
C VAL A 45 3.27 9.14 1.87
N VAL A 46 3.38 7.82 2.00
CA VAL A 46 3.20 7.09 3.25
C VAL A 46 4.54 6.95 3.94
N GLU A 47 4.67 7.45 5.16
CA GLU A 47 5.80 7.19 6.04
C GLU A 47 5.45 6.05 7.02
N GLN A 48 6.34 5.07 7.16
CA GLN A 48 6.17 3.90 8.03
C GLN A 48 5.73 4.28 9.46
N GLY A 49 6.21 5.41 9.95
CA GLY A 49 5.92 5.92 11.30
C GLY A 49 4.50 6.49 11.50
N GLY A 50 3.59 6.35 10.51
CA GLY A 50 2.18 6.73 10.66
C GLY A 50 1.80 8.10 10.11
N LEU A 51 2.58 8.68 9.22
CA LEU A 51 2.22 9.92 8.53
C LEU A 51 1.93 9.69 7.05
N ILE A 52 0.93 10.39 6.54
CA ILE A 52 0.69 10.53 5.12
C ILE A 52 0.88 12.00 4.75
N TRP A 53 1.74 12.26 3.77
CA TRP A 53 2.03 13.61 3.29
C TRP A 53 1.41 13.82 1.92
N LYS A 54 0.83 14.99 1.69
CA LYS A 54 0.39 15.42 0.37
C LYS A 54 1.54 16.14 -0.34
N ILE A 55 1.77 15.78 -1.59
CA ILE A 55 2.67 16.48 -2.51
C ILE A 55 1.80 17.12 -3.58
N LYS A 56 2.00 18.39 -3.85
CA LYS A 56 1.37 19.10 -4.97
C LYS A 56 2.45 19.82 -5.78
N ASN A 57 2.52 19.60 -7.08
CA ASN A 57 3.55 20.18 -7.96
C ASN A 57 4.98 19.93 -7.45
N LYS A 58 5.27 18.69 -7.01
CA LYS A 58 6.54 18.27 -6.40
C LYS A 58 6.88 18.91 -5.05
N VAL A 59 5.98 19.71 -4.47
CA VAL A 59 6.19 20.36 -3.18
C VAL A 59 5.42 19.61 -2.08
N LYS A 60 6.14 19.18 -1.05
CA LYS A 60 5.59 18.56 0.15
C LYS A 60 4.78 19.60 0.96
N SER A 61 3.62 19.21 1.46
CA SER A 61 2.81 20.05 2.36
C SER A 61 3.53 20.36 3.68
N ASN A 62 3.24 21.51 4.29
CA ASN A 62 3.81 21.91 5.58
C ASN A 62 3.26 21.10 6.77
N LYS A 63 2.08 20.48 6.60
CA LYS A 63 1.44 19.62 7.61
C LYS A 63 1.10 18.27 6.97
N PRO A 64 1.14 17.16 7.73
CA PRO A 64 0.70 15.88 7.22
C PRO A 64 -0.77 15.95 6.83
N PHE A 65 -1.11 15.25 5.75
CA PHE A 65 -2.48 15.04 5.29
C PHE A 65 -3.25 14.18 6.29
N ILE A 66 -2.61 13.11 6.79
CA ILE A 66 -3.14 12.23 7.83
C ILE A 66 -2.03 11.96 8.86
N ASN A 67 -2.42 11.90 10.13
CA ASN A 67 -1.53 11.57 11.24
C ASN A 67 -2.11 10.42 12.08
N LEU A 68 -1.53 9.23 11.92
CA LEU A 68 -1.90 8.01 12.63
C LEU A 68 -0.84 7.56 13.66
N LYS A 69 0.14 8.42 14.01
CA LYS A 69 1.23 8.08 14.94
C LYS A 69 0.76 7.54 16.30
N SER A 70 -0.41 7.99 16.77
CA SER A 70 -0.98 7.53 18.03
C SER A 70 -1.49 6.09 17.98
N LYS A 71 -1.85 5.60 16.78
CA LYS A 71 -2.46 4.29 16.54
C LYS A 71 -1.45 3.24 16.07
N VAL A 72 -0.53 3.66 15.21
CA VAL A 72 0.40 2.80 14.48
C VAL A 72 1.55 2.34 15.39
N HIS A 73 2.00 1.09 15.21
CA HIS A 73 3.23 0.58 15.78
C HIS A 73 4.42 1.43 15.31
N LYS A 74 5.32 1.77 16.23
CA LYS A 74 6.54 2.53 15.91
C LYS A 74 7.70 1.56 15.71
N PRO A 75 8.21 1.38 14.48
CA PRO A 75 9.37 0.52 14.24
C PRO A 75 10.61 1.06 14.97
N ILE A 76 11.19 0.24 15.85
CA ILE A 76 12.33 0.63 16.70
C ILE A 76 13.59 -0.20 16.44
N ILE A 77 13.46 -1.37 15.81
CA ILE A 77 14.58 -2.24 15.46
C ILE A 77 14.78 -2.28 13.94
N PRO A 78 16.01 -2.57 13.46
CA PRO A 78 16.24 -2.87 12.05
C PRO A 78 15.40 -4.09 11.60
N GLY A 79 14.81 -4.01 10.39
CA GLY A 79 13.99 -5.10 9.86
C GLY A 79 12.56 -5.16 10.41
N ASP A 80 12.16 -4.25 11.30
CA ASP A 80 10.76 -4.13 11.73
C ASP A 80 9.90 -3.60 10.58
N GLU A 81 9.04 -4.45 10.06
CA GLU A 81 8.17 -4.12 8.93
C GLU A 81 6.80 -3.57 9.37
N ARG A 82 6.50 -3.57 10.66
CA ARG A 82 5.26 -3.00 11.19
C ARG A 82 5.23 -1.48 11.00
N GLY A 83 4.06 -0.91 11.06
CA GLY A 83 3.88 0.53 10.89
C GLY A 83 2.68 0.85 10.02
N LEU A 84 2.66 2.05 9.40
CA LEU A 84 1.71 2.39 8.35
C LEU A 84 2.27 1.89 7.02
N LEU A 85 1.60 0.90 6.41
CA LEU A 85 2.15 0.09 5.33
C LEU A 85 1.49 0.36 3.98
N GLY A 86 0.23 0.78 3.96
CA GLY A 86 -0.50 0.96 2.72
C GLY A 86 -1.50 2.11 2.76
N LEU A 87 -1.78 2.61 1.56
CA LEU A 87 -2.77 3.63 1.28
C LEU A 87 -3.42 3.33 -0.07
N ALA A 88 -4.75 3.35 -0.13
CA ALA A 88 -5.49 3.33 -1.38
C ALA A 88 -6.52 4.45 -1.41
N LEU A 89 -6.63 5.12 -2.55
CA LEU A 89 -7.64 6.12 -2.83
C LEU A 89 -8.62 5.54 -3.85
N PRO A 90 -9.93 5.51 -3.57
CA PRO A 90 -10.92 5.08 -4.54
C PRO A 90 -10.99 6.06 -5.71
N PRO A 91 -11.46 5.64 -6.89
CA PRO A 91 -11.61 6.52 -8.06
C PRO A 91 -12.42 7.79 -7.77
N ASN A 92 -13.43 7.69 -6.90
CA ASN A 92 -14.31 8.78 -6.49
C ASN A 92 -13.82 9.51 -5.21
N PHE A 93 -12.54 9.43 -4.87
CA PHE A 93 -11.96 10.10 -3.68
C PHE A 93 -12.26 11.60 -3.63
N SER A 94 -12.25 12.29 -4.79
CA SER A 94 -12.54 13.72 -4.85
C SER A 94 -13.93 14.10 -4.32
N GLU A 95 -14.88 13.17 -4.38
CA GLU A 95 -16.26 13.35 -3.92
C GLU A 95 -16.42 12.85 -2.47
N THR A 96 -16.01 11.62 -2.22
CA THR A 96 -16.25 10.93 -0.95
C THR A 96 -15.34 11.37 0.18
N LYS A 97 -14.13 11.86 -0.15
CA LYS A 97 -13.06 12.16 0.82
C LYS A 97 -12.67 10.95 1.68
N ILE A 98 -12.92 9.74 1.18
CA ILE A 98 -12.60 8.49 1.86
C ILE A 98 -11.27 7.95 1.33
N ILE A 99 -10.41 7.52 2.24
CA ILE A 99 -9.19 6.76 1.95
C ILE A 99 -9.23 5.44 2.69
N TYR A 100 -8.42 4.49 2.22
CA TYR A 100 -8.22 3.21 2.87
C TYR A 100 -6.76 3.07 3.27
N VAL A 101 -6.51 2.62 4.50
CA VAL A 101 -5.17 2.44 5.04
C VAL A 101 -4.98 1.04 5.59
N ASN A 102 -3.75 0.53 5.46
CA ASN A 102 -3.29 -0.69 6.09
C ASN A 102 -2.15 -0.33 7.05
N TYR A 103 -2.29 -0.70 8.31
CA TYR A 103 -1.24 -0.50 9.30
C TYR A 103 -1.22 -1.59 10.35
N VAL A 104 -0.06 -1.81 10.95
CA VAL A 104 0.03 -2.61 12.18
C VAL A 104 -0.07 -1.67 13.38
N ASN A 105 -1.00 -1.95 14.28
CA ASN A 105 -1.24 -1.15 15.47
C ASN A 105 -0.25 -1.48 16.61
N LYS A 106 -0.36 -0.79 17.76
CA LYS A 106 0.50 -0.98 18.93
C LYS A 106 0.30 -2.32 19.67
N LYS A 107 -0.72 -3.07 19.28
CA LYS A 107 -0.99 -4.41 19.81
C LYS A 107 -0.54 -5.51 18.85
N ASP A 108 0.25 -5.16 17.82
CA ASP A 108 0.68 -6.06 16.76
C ASP A 108 -0.49 -6.69 15.99
N GLU A 109 -1.48 -5.89 15.68
CA GLU A 109 -2.61 -6.31 14.85
C GLU A 109 -2.57 -5.55 13.54
N THR A 110 -2.75 -6.25 12.43
CA THR A 110 -3.04 -5.61 11.14
C THR A 110 -4.42 -5.02 11.19
N ILE A 111 -4.49 -3.76 10.82
CA ILE A 111 -5.72 -2.99 10.70
C ILE A 111 -5.87 -2.53 9.26
N ILE A 112 -6.96 -2.90 8.64
CA ILE A 112 -7.41 -2.33 7.38
C ILE A 112 -8.63 -1.49 7.70
N SER A 113 -8.52 -0.20 7.45
CA SER A 113 -9.57 0.74 7.81
C SER A 113 -9.89 1.73 6.70
N ARG A 114 -11.09 2.26 6.78
CA ARG A 114 -11.61 3.36 5.98
C ARG A 114 -11.59 4.63 6.82
N ILE A 115 -11.03 5.72 6.27
CA ILE A 115 -10.95 7.02 6.94
C ILE A 115 -11.66 8.07 6.10
N ASN A 116 -12.63 8.76 6.69
CA ASN A 116 -13.17 9.99 6.12
C ASN A 116 -12.23 11.15 6.48
N THR A 117 -11.58 11.74 5.47
CA THR A 117 -10.56 12.77 5.66
C THR A 117 -11.12 14.15 5.99
N SER A 118 -12.44 14.38 5.80
CA SER A 118 -13.09 15.65 6.12
C SER A 118 -13.38 15.80 7.61
N VAL A 119 -13.76 14.69 8.27
CA VAL A 119 -14.13 14.67 9.70
C VAL A 119 -13.18 13.84 10.55
N PHE A 120 -12.16 13.23 9.93
CA PHE A 120 -11.15 12.37 10.57
C PHE A 120 -11.76 11.19 11.36
N SER A 121 -12.89 10.66 10.88
CA SER A 121 -13.47 9.44 11.43
C SER A 121 -12.86 8.20 10.76
N GLU A 122 -12.58 7.18 11.56
CA GLU A 122 -12.06 5.90 11.11
C GLU A 122 -13.03 4.77 11.42
N GLU A 123 -13.22 3.89 10.45
CA GLU A 123 -13.94 2.62 10.59
C GLU A 123 -12.99 1.47 10.27
N ILE A 124 -12.82 0.55 11.23
CA ILE A 124 -12.03 -0.67 11.03
C ILE A 124 -12.88 -1.65 10.24
N LEU A 125 -12.35 -2.10 9.11
CA LEU A 125 -12.98 -3.10 8.24
C LEU A 125 -12.49 -4.50 8.58
N ILE A 126 -11.16 -4.69 8.67
CA ILE A 126 -10.53 -5.98 8.96
C ILE A 126 -9.49 -5.76 10.06
N GLN A 127 -9.44 -6.69 11.00
CA GLN A 127 -8.46 -6.70 12.09
C GLN A 127 -8.05 -8.14 12.41
N PHE A 128 -6.74 -8.40 12.48
CA PHE A 128 -6.21 -9.68 12.91
C PHE A 128 -4.80 -9.54 13.50
N LYS A 129 -4.44 -10.46 14.40
CA LYS A 129 -3.14 -10.47 15.08
C LYS A 129 -2.03 -10.87 14.12
N GLN A 130 -0.91 -10.13 14.13
CA GLN A 130 0.33 -10.52 13.47
C GLN A 130 1.17 -11.39 14.40
N PRO A 131 1.62 -12.57 13.93
CA PRO A 131 2.44 -13.44 14.77
C PRO A 131 3.88 -12.93 14.93
N TYR A 132 4.41 -12.21 13.91
CA TYR A 132 5.78 -11.71 13.90
C TYR A 132 5.84 -10.24 13.42
N PHE A 133 7.02 -9.62 13.58
CA PHE A 133 7.27 -8.22 13.24
C PHE A 133 7.58 -7.98 11.74
N ASN A 134 7.67 -9.05 10.96
CA ASN A 134 7.99 -9.02 9.53
C ASN A 134 6.94 -9.78 8.69
N HIS A 135 7.07 -9.72 7.37
CA HIS A 135 6.13 -10.27 6.38
C HIS A 135 4.68 -9.80 6.60
N ASN A 136 4.51 -8.54 7.04
CA ASN A 136 3.19 -8.02 7.35
C ASN A 136 2.38 -7.63 6.10
N GLY A 137 3.02 -7.58 4.93
CA GLY A 137 2.38 -7.16 3.68
C GLY A 137 2.12 -5.66 3.66
N GLY A 138 0.93 -5.25 3.20
CA GLY A 138 0.47 -3.87 3.34
C GLY A 138 0.04 -3.17 2.07
N MET A 139 0.50 -3.57 0.89
CA MET A 139 0.09 -2.99 -0.38
C MET A 139 -1.41 -3.08 -0.58
N MET A 140 -2.02 -1.97 -1.01
CA MET A 140 -3.44 -1.92 -1.35
C MET A 140 -3.64 -1.14 -2.65
N ALA A 141 -4.62 -1.58 -3.45
CA ALA A 141 -5.04 -0.87 -4.66
C ALA A 141 -6.51 -1.15 -4.99
N PHE A 142 -7.18 -0.20 -5.61
CA PHE A 142 -8.47 -0.45 -6.25
C PHE A 142 -8.23 -1.09 -7.61
N GLY A 143 -8.93 -2.19 -7.87
CA GLY A 143 -8.97 -2.81 -9.19
C GLY A 143 -9.89 -2.06 -10.16
N PRO A 144 -9.82 -2.39 -11.47
CA PRO A 144 -10.72 -1.82 -12.47
C PRO A 144 -12.18 -2.22 -12.27
N ASP A 145 -12.42 -3.25 -11.47
CA ASP A 145 -13.74 -3.74 -11.03
C ASP A 145 -14.31 -2.96 -9.82
N GLY A 146 -13.57 -1.97 -9.30
CA GLY A 146 -13.96 -1.14 -8.17
C GLY A 146 -13.77 -1.76 -6.79
N TYR A 147 -13.25 -2.98 -6.71
CA TYR A 147 -12.95 -3.65 -5.43
C TYR A 147 -11.58 -3.25 -4.89
N LEU A 148 -11.43 -3.32 -3.58
CA LEU A 148 -10.16 -3.10 -2.89
C LEU A 148 -9.38 -4.42 -2.80
N TYR A 149 -8.18 -4.43 -3.35
CA TYR A 149 -7.22 -5.54 -3.27
C TYR A 149 -6.17 -5.23 -2.21
N ILE A 150 -5.84 -6.22 -1.38
CA ILE A 150 -4.97 -6.06 -0.22
C ILE A 150 -4.00 -7.22 -0.16
N GLY A 151 -2.69 -6.94 -0.27
CA GLY A 151 -1.64 -7.95 -0.13
C GLY A 151 -1.33 -8.18 1.35
N VAL A 152 -1.38 -9.45 1.78
CA VAL A 152 -1.06 -9.89 3.13
C VAL A 152 0.05 -10.93 3.06
N GLY A 153 1.12 -10.77 3.82
CA GLY A 153 2.19 -11.75 3.94
C GLY A 153 1.79 -12.96 4.78
N ASP A 154 2.68 -13.92 4.91
CA ASP A 154 2.46 -15.15 5.70
C ASP A 154 2.47 -14.93 7.22
N GLY A 155 2.74 -13.71 7.67
CA GLY A 155 2.78 -13.33 9.08
C GLY A 155 4.18 -13.39 9.69
N GLY A 156 5.20 -13.85 8.94
CA GLY A 156 6.60 -13.66 9.29
C GLY A 156 7.38 -14.87 9.75
N SER A 157 8.60 -14.60 10.22
CA SER A 157 9.67 -15.54 10.47
C SER A 157 10.22 -16.18 9.18
N ALA A 158 11.18 -17.10 9.28
CA ALA A 158 11.79 -17.76 8.12
C ALA A 158 11.08 -19.09 7.82
N GLY A 159 10.75 -19.33 6.53
CA GLY A 159 10.22 -20.61 6.07
C GLY A 159 8.78 -20.90 6.48
N ASP A 160 7.97 -19.86 6.73
CA ASP A 160 6.54 -19.99 7.10
C ASP A 160 6.27 -21.02 8.20
N PRO A 161 6.82 -20.82 9.42
CA PRO A 161 6.79 -21.84 10.49
C PRO A 161 5.38 -22.16 11.00
N LEU A 162 4.39 -21.33 10.67
CA LEU A 162 3.00 -21.52 11.06
C LEU A 162 2.14 -22.11 9.93
N GLY A 163 2.73 -22.35 8.73
CA GLY A 163 2.02 -22.89 7.58
C GLY A 163 0.91 -21.97 7.05
N ASN A 164 1.10 -20.67 7.19
CA ASN A 164 0.09 -19.69 6.82
C ASN A 164 0.02 -19.42 5.31
N ALA A 165 1.15 -19.52 4.59
CA ALA A 165 1.28 -19.07 3.20
C ALA A 165 0.31 -19.77 2.22
N GLN A 166 -0.10 -21.00 2.52
CA GLN A 166 -1.03 -21.79 1.69
C GLN A 166 -2.31 -22.16 2.46
N ASN A 167 -2.58 -21.53 3.60
CA ASN A 167 -3.73 -21.85 4.43
C ASN A 167 -4.92 -20.93 4.08
N LEU A 168 -5.91 -21.47 3.36
CA LEU A 168 -7.11 -20.74 2.94
C LEU A 168 -8.12 -20.44 4.06
N THR A 169 -7.84 -20.86 5.30
CA THR A 169 -8.74 -20.62 6.45
C THR A 169 -8.41 -19.34 7.22
N ASN A 170 -7.36 -18.61 6.82
CA ASN A 170 -6.96 -17.33 7.42
C ASN A 170 -6.65 -16.29 6.32
N PHE A 171 -6.26 -15.07 6.71
CA PHE A 171 -5.96 -13.99 5.77
C PHE A 171 -4.50 -13.97 5.29
N PHE A 172 -3.62 -14.75 5.92
CA PHE A 172 -2.19 -14.71 5.61
C PHE A 172 -1.85 -15.32 4.25
N GLY A 173 -0.72 -14.89 3.68
CA GLY A 173 -0.20 -15.40 2.41
C GLY A 173 -1.13 -15.17 1.21
N SER A 174 -2.01 -14.18 1.27
CA SER A 174 -3.11 -14.00 0.31
C SER A 174 -3.19 -12.60 -0.24
N ILE A 175 -3.87 -12.47 -1.37
CA ILE A 175 -4.40 -11.19 -1.85
C ILE A 175 -5.90 -11.21 -1.57
N LEU A 176 -6.33 -10.40 -0.62
CA LEU A 176 -7.75 -10.24 -0.31
C LEU A 176 -8.39 -9.31 -1.34
N ARG A 177 -9.61 -9.62 -1.77
CA ARG A 177 -10.44 -8.78 -2.64
C ARG A 177 -11.75 -8.53 -1.93
N ILE A 178 -12.04 -7.27 -1.62
CA ILE A 178 -13.25 -6.91 -0.86
C ILE A 178 -14.03 -5.78 -1.53
N ASP A 179 -15.35 -5.87 -1.41
CA ASP A 179 -16.27 -4.80 -1.81
C ASP A 179 -16.46 -3.84 -0.63
N VAL A 180 -16.08 -2.59 -0.84
CA VAL A 180 -16.19 -1.50 0.14
C VAL A 180 -17.17 -0.41 -0.31
N SER A 181 -18.04 -0.72 -1.26
CA SER A 181 -19.04 0.21 -1.81
C SER A 181 -20.14 0.59 -0.82
N ALA A 182 -20.39 -0.26 0.17
CA ALA A 182 -21.37 0.03 1.22
C ALA A 182 -20.90 1.16 2.15
N ASN A 183 -21.86 1.87 2.76
CA ASN A 183 -21.58 2.97 3.70
C ASN A 183 -20.89 2.49 4.98
N SER A 184 -21.00 1.20 5.33
CA SER A 184 -20.30 0.57 6.45
C SER A 184 -19.95 -0.87 6.14
N GLY A 185 -18.87 -1.38 6.77
CA GLY A 185 -18.37 -2.73 6.58
C GLY A 185 -17.80 -3.00 5.19
N TYR A 186 -17.73 -4.28 4.86
CA TYR A 186 -17.30 -4.78 3.54
C TYR A 186 -18.02 -6.09 3.21
N LYS A 187 -17.92 -6.52 1.95
CA LYS A 187 -18.38 -7.84 1.46
C LYS A 187 -17.21 -8.56 0.78
N ILE A 188 -17.23 -9.86 0.78
CA ILE A 188 -16.26 -10.73 0.07
C ILE A 188 -16.90 -11.22 -1.22
#